data_655d719b2e021943373aab71ec6e3a89
#
_entry.id   655d719b2e021943373aab71ec6e3a89
#
_cell.length_a   1.000
_cell.length_b   1.000
_cell.length_c   1.000
_cell.angle_alpha   90.00
_cell.angle_beta   90.00
_cell.angle_gamma   90.00
#
_symmetry.space_group_name_H-M   'P 1'
#
loop_
_entity.id
_entity.type
_entity.pdbx_description
1 polymer ?
#
loop_
_entity_poly.entity_id
_entity_poly.type
_entity_poly.pdbx_seq_one_letter_code
_entity_poly.pdbx_strand_id
1 'polypeptide(L)'
;MNQNVRISLYIIVPIIFWMLSGIFVDEKEVDIDDQNLSTSIEVKESIPQFYSPTVKLKATSSSERRVEVRAKTSGEVVEIGAKEGNFVAKDTPLCRLGIVELNRTEVKSPFGGYIESIVKPGNFLDRGQVCATIIDLDPIKF
;
A
#
# COMPACT_ATOMS: atom_id res chain seq x y z
N MET A 1 26.71 -94.90 -18.49
CA MET A 1 26.47 -93.41 -18.37
C MET A 1 26.25 -93.06 -16.92
N ASN A 2 27.22 -92.38 -16.29
CA ASN A 2 27.30 -92.19 -14.89
C ASN A 2 26.13 -91.31 -14.39
N GLN A 3 25.55 -91.61 -13.21
CA GLN A 3 24.40 -90.97 -12.63
C GLN A 3 24.58 -89.41 -12.52
N ASN A 4 25.79 -88.99 -12.27
CA ASN A 4 26.15 -87.56 -12.21
C ASN A 4 26.05 -86.85 -13.56
N VAL A 5 26.33 -87.56 -14.69
CA VAL A 5 26.16 -86.99 -16.05
C VAL A 5 24.70 -86.79 -16.41
N ARG A 6 23.84 -87.68 -15.97
CA ARG A 6 22.36 -87.54 -16.19
C ARG A 6 21.79 -86.35 -15.41
N ILE A 7 22.22 -86.14 -14.17
CA ILE A 7 21.78 -85.00 -13.38
C ILE A 7 22.26 -83.65 -13.94
N SER A 8 23.51 -83.56 -14.37
CA SER A 8 24.08 -82.41 -15.07
C SER A 8 23.34 -82.07 -16.36
N LEU A 9 23.00 -83.15 -17.15
CA LEU A 9 22.24 -82.95 -18.40
C LEU A 9 20.84 -82.36 -18.15
N TYR A 10 20.13 -82.76 -17.04
CA TYR A 10 18.83 -82.28 -16.71
C TYR A 10 18.83 -80.77 -16.26
N ILE A 11 19.96 -80.30 -15.82
CA ILE A 11 20.11 -78.90 -15.38
C ILE A 11 20.58 -78.05 -16.60
N ILE A 12 21.45 -78.53 -17.40
CA ILE A 12 22.05 -77.80 -18.52
C ILE A 12 21.02 -77.53 -19.63
N VAL A 13 20.23 -78.57 -19.98
CA VAL A 13 19.24 -78.50 -21.07
C VAL A 13 18.20 -77.31 -20.86
N PRO A 14 17.56 -77.15 -19.71
CA PRO A 14 16.65 -76.06 -19.53
C PRO A 14 17.32 -74.66 -19.53
N ILE A 15 18.58 -74.60 -19.08
CA ILE A 15 19.34 -73.33 -19.09
C ILE A 15 19.67 -72.92 -20.54
N ILE A 16 20.12 -73.89 -21.40
CA ILE A 16 20.38 -73.62 -22.78
C ILE A 16 19.10 -73.26 -23.55
N PHE A 17 17.98 -73.93 -23.22
CA PHE A 17 16.67 -73.60 -23.80
C PHE A 17 16.21 -72.23 -23.43
N TRP A 18 16.43 -71.79 -22.18
CA TRP A 18 16.11 -70.42 -21.71
C TRP A 18 16.99 -69.37 -22.38
N MET A 19 18.29 -69.63 -22.56
CA MET A 19 19.17 -68.71 -23.29
C MET A 19 18.81 -68.61 -24.78
N LEU A 20 18.43 -69.69 -25.40
CA LEU A 20 18.01 -69.71 -26.81
C LEU A 20 16.65 -69.01 -27.01
N SER A 21 15.76 -69.09 -26.06
CA SER A 21 14.46 -68.38 -26.14
C SER A 21 14.62 -66.86 -26.10
N GLY A 22 15.73 -66.36 -25.49
CA GLY A 22 16.03 -64.92 -25.48
C GLY A 22 16.54 -64.39 -26.85
N ILE A 23 16.97 -65.24 -27.75
CA ILE A 23 17.45 -64.84 -29.10
C ILE A 23 16.24 -64.58 -30.03
N PHE A 24 15.05 -65.10 -29.70
CA PHE A 24 13.81 -64.85 -30.44
C PHE A 24 12.96 -63.68 -29.92
N VAL A 25 13.51 -62.80 -29.10
CA VAL A 25 12.91 -61.53 -28.90
C VAL A 25 13.22 -60.71 -30.11
N ASP A 26 12.32 -60.68 -31.08
CA ASP A 26 12.29 -59.66 -32.12
C ASP A 26 12.31 -58.31 -31.37
N GLU A 27 13.43 -57.61 -31.45
CA GLU A 27 13.40 -56.16 -31.27
C GLU A 27 12.43 -55.67 -32.32
N LYS A 28 11.19 -55.46 -31.92
CA LYS A 28 10.28 -54.66 -32.67
C LYS A 28 10.98 -53.31 -32.75
N GLU A 29 11.72 -53.10 -33.83
CA GLU A 29 12.12 -51.77 -34.22
C GLU A 29 10.86 -50.93 -34.08
N VAL A 30 10.83 -50.09 -33.04
CA VAL A 30 9.90 -49.02 -33.02
C VAL A 30 10.32 -48.18 -34.20
N ASP A 31 9.66 -48.43 -35.34
CA ASP A 31 9.56 -47.45 -36.38
C ASP A 31 9.19 -46.16 -35.68
N ILE A 32 10.19 -45.39 -35.37
CA ILE A 32 10.02 -43.95 -35.16
C ILE A 32 9.65 -43.51 -36.57
N ASP A 33 8.36 -43.73 -36.87
CA ASP A 33 7.70 -43.04 -37.93
C ASP A 33 8.10 -41.58 -37.68
N ASP A 34 9.02 -41.09 -38.50
CA ASP A 34 9.28 -39.68 -38.67
C ASP A 34 7.97 -39.07 -39.20
N GLN A 35 6.92 -39.21 -38.37
CA GLN A 35 5.84 -38.30 -38.45
C GLN A 35 6.48 -36.97 -38.16
N ASN A 36 6.83 -36.29 -39.25
CA ASN A 36 6.90 -34.85 -39.27
C ASN A 36 5.64 -34.35 -38.55
N LEU A 37 5.67 -34.39 -37.23
CA LEU A 37 4.82 -33.58 -36.39
C LEU A 37 5.26 -32.16 -36.72
N SER A 38 4.81 -31.68 -37.86
CA SER A 38 4.75 -30.27 -38.15
C SER A 38 3.77 -29.73 -37.12
N THR A 39 4.28 -29.55 -35.88
CA THR A 39 3.60 -28.81 -34.86
C THR A 39 3.40 -27.44 -35.48
N SER A 40 2.20 -27.16 -35.98
CA SER A 40 1.88 -25.83 -36.46
C SER A 40 1.88 -24.92 -35.23
N ILE A 41 2.98 -24.25 -35.06
CA ILE A 41 3.11 -23.23 -34.01
C ILE A 41 2.46 -22.00 -34.58
N GLU A 42 1.35 -21.60 -34.00
CA GLU A 42 0.74 -20.31 -34.31
C GLU A 42 1.65 -19.21 -33.70
N VAL A 43 2.46 -18.64 -34.58
CA VAL A 43 3.31 -17.50 -34.20
C VAL A 43 2.51 -16.22 -34.33
N LYS A 44 2.18 -15.62 -33.22
CA LYS A 44 1.58 -14.29 -33.21
C LYS A 44 2.68 -13.25 -33.20
N GLU A 45 2.75 -12.47 -34.27
CA GLU A 45 3.68 -11.35 -34.34
C GLU A 45 3.32 -10.31 -33.28
N SER A 46 4.20 -10.08 -32.31
CA SER A 46 4.01 -9.11 -31.24
C SER A 46 4.76 -7.83 -31.60
N ILE A 47 4.01 -6.78 -31.84
CA ILE A 47 4.59 -5.45 -32.05
C ILE A 47 4.79 -4.82 -30.66
N PRO A 48 6.00 -4.35 -30.33
CA PRO A 48 6.24 -3.68 -29.08
C PRO A 48 5.42 -2.37 -29.01
N GLN A 49 4.53 -2.28 -28.03
CA GLN A 49 3.78 -1.07 -27.76
C GLN A 49 4.36 -0.41 -26.52
N PHE A 50 4.50 0.91 -26.56
CA PHE A 50 4.84 1.67 -25.35
C PHE A 50 3.67 1.60 -24.39
N TYR A 51 3.88 0.89 -23.29
CA TYR A 51 2.92 0.81 -22.21
C TYR A 51 3.30 1.83 -21.14
N SER A 52 2.47 2.84 -20.94
CA SER A 52 2.58 3.79 -19.84
C SER A 52 1.60 3.40 -18.74
N PRO A 53 2.06 2.74 -17.70
CA PRO A 53 1.17 2.38 -16.59
C PRO A 53 0.69 3.64 -15.88
N THR A 54 -0.61 3.82 -15.80
CA THR A 54 -1.22 4.91 -15.04
C THR A 54 -1.57 4.41 -13.65
N VAL A 55 -0.94 4.97 -12.64
CA VAL A 55 -1.24 4.68 -11.24
C VAL A 55 -2.24 5.71 -10.72
N LYS A 56 -3.42 5.26 -10.32
CA LYS A 56 -4.41 6.12 -9.66
C LYS A 56 -4.19 6.07 -8.16
N LEU A 57 -3.77 7.19 -7.59
CA LEU A 57 -3.56 7.32 -6.15
C LEU A 57 -4.62 8.25 -5.56
N LYS A 58 -5.03 7.95 -4.34
CA LYS A 58 -5.79 8.89 -3.52
C LYS A 58 -4.78 9.76 -2.78
N ALA A 59 -4.89 11.06 -2.94
CA ALA A 59 -4.12 12.03 -2.18
C ALA A 59 -5.09 12.95 -1.41
N THR A 60 -4.73 13.28 -0.20
CA THR A 60 -5.44 14.29 0.60
C THR A 60 -4.49 15.47 0.77
N SER A 61 -4.93 16.65 0.35
CA SER A 61 -4.17 17.85 0.58
C SER A 61 -4.20 18.23 2.05
N SER A 62 -3.07 18.66 2.58
CA SER A 62 -2.97 19.18 3.94
C SER A 62 -2.24 20.51 3.96
N SER A 63 -2.65 21.40 4.88
CA SER A 63 -1.90 22.63 5.13
C SER A 63 -0.53 22.30 5.71
N GLU A 64 0.52 22.94 5.20
CA GLU A 64 1.86 22.81 5.76
C GLU A 64 1.96 23.37 7.18
N ARG A 65 1.21 24.42 7.44
CA ARG A 65 1.24 25.14 8.71
C ARG A 65 -0.13 25.18 9.34
N ARG A 66 -0.28 24.44 10.42
CA ARG A 66 -1.46 24.39 11.26
C ARG A 66 -1.05 24.69 12.69
N VAL A 67 -1.60 25.74 13.28
CA VAL A 67 -1.24 26.18 14.62
C VAL A 67 -2.49 26.38 15.49
N GLU A 68 -2.49 25.73 16.63
CA GLU A 68 -3.48 25.94 17.66
C GLU A 68 -3.10 27.14 18.53
N VAL A 69 -3.92 28.16 18.51
CA VAL A 69 -3.75 29.36 19.34
C VAL A 69 -4.43 29.14 20.67
N ARG A 70 -3.64 29.12 21.72
CA ARG A 70 -4.11 28.76 23.07
C ARG A 70 -4.28 29.98 23.99
N ALA A 71 -5.26 29.89 24.86
CA ALA A 71 -5.51 30.92 25.91
C ALA A 71 -4.34 30.95 26.90
N LYS A 72 -3.84 32.15 27.19
CA LYS A 72 -2.78 32.36 28.19
C LYS A 72 -3.33 32.47 29.62
N THR A 73 -4.60 32.80 29.74
CA THR A 73 -5.33 32.99 31.01
C THR A 73 -6.66 32.27 30.93
N SER A 74 -7.22 31.89 32.06
CA SER A 74 -8.58 31.36 32.11
C SER A 74 -9.59 32.52 32.05
N GLY A 75 -10.74 32.29 31.41
CA GLY A 75 -11.81 33.27 31.30
C GLY A 75 -12.91 32.84 30.35
N GLU A 76 -14.02 33.55 30.39
CA GLU A 76 -15.13 33.38 29.46
C GLU A 76 -14.83 34.09 28.13
N VAL A 77 -15.11 33.44 27.00
CA VAL A 77 -15.01 34.06 25.67
C VAL A 77 -16.16 35.06 25.50
N VAL A 78 -15.86 36.34 25.62
CA VAL A 78 -16.85 37.42 25.51
C VAL A 78 -17.10 37.74 24.02
N GLU A 79 -16.05 37.76 23.23
CA GLU A 79 -16.11 38.18 21.84
C GLU A 79 -15.12 37.40 20.97
N ILE A 80 -15.50 37.11 19.72
CA ILE A 80 -14.62 36.55 18.71
C ILE A 80 -14.34 37.61 17.64
N GLY A 81 -13.07 37.72 17.23
CA GLY A 81 -12.64 38.72 16.26
C GLY A 81 -12.93 38.35 14.81
N ALA A 82 -13.09 37.04 14.51
CA ALA A 82 -13.38 36.56 13.16
C ALA A 82 -14.14 35.23 13.22
N LYS A 83 -14.72 34.81 12.11
CA LYS A 83 -15.46 33.55 11.97
C LYS A 83 -14.61 32.49 11.30
N GLU A 84 -15.02 31.23 11.43
CA GLU A 84 -14.42 30.09 10.71
C GLU A 84 -14.45 30.34 9.19
N GLY A 85 -13.37 29.97 8.50
CA GLY A 85 -13.18 30.19 7.07
C GLY A 85 -12.67 31.58 6.70
N ASN A 86 -12.65 32.55 7.60
CA ASN A 86 -12.16 33.90 7.30
C ASN A 86 -10.64 33.98 7.39
N PHE A 87 -10.07 34.82 6.54
CA PHE A 87 -8.65 35.18 6.62
C PHE A 87 -8.44 36.18 7.77
N VAL A 88 -7.40 35.97 8.53
CA VAL A 88 -6.94 36.89 9.58
C VAL A 88 -5.48 37.22 9.36
N ALA A 89 -5.12 38.47 9.55
CA ALA A 89 -3.75 38.93 9.54
C ALA A 89 -3.05 38.58 10.86
N LYS A 90 -1.72 38.63 10.84
CA LYS A 90 -0.93 38.54 12.06
C LYS A 90 -1.38 39.61 13.08
N ASP A 91 -1.33 39.23 14.35
CA ASP A 91 -1.71 40.08 15.50
C ASP A 91 -3.19 40.48 15.56
N THR A 92 -4.05 39.96 14.71
CA THR A 92 -5.51 40.15 14.79
C THR A 92 -6.05 39.44 16.03
N PRO A 93 -6.89 40.07 16.85
CA PRO A 93 -7.53 39.43 17.99
C PRO A 93 -8.50 38.35 17.53
N LEU A 94 -8.34 37.12 18.03
CA LEU A 94 -9.16 35.94 17.71
C LEU A 94 -10.27 35.79 18.76
N CYS A 95 -9.89 35.76 20.04
CA CYS A 95 -10.79 35.65 21.17
C CYS A 95 -10.46 36.73 22.19
N ARG A 96 -11.50 37.33 22.73
CA ARG A 96 -11.40 38.18 23.93
C ARG A 96 -11.96 37.44 25.13
N LEU A 97 -11.10 37.23 26.13
CA LEU A 97 -11.46 36.58 27.37
C LEU A 97 -11.82 37.62 28.42
N GLY A 98 -13.00 37.49 28.96
CA GLY A 98 -13.42 38.26 30.14
C GLY A 98 -12.88 37.56 31.38
N ILE A 99 -12.07 38.27 32.17
CA ILE A 99 -11.64 37.83 33.50
C ILE A 99 -12.47 38.62 34.50
N VAL A 100 -12.82 38.00 35.63
CA VAL A 100 -13.46 38.69 36.76
C VAL A 100 -12.64 39.94 37.11
N GLU A 101 -13.26 41.10 37.15
CA GLU A 101 -12.62 42.42 37.40
C GLU A 101 -12.03 43.13 36.15
N LEU A 102 -12.90 43.48 35.16
CA LEU A 102 -12.58 44.46 34.09
C LEU A 102 -11.32 44.19 33.23
N ASN A 103 -10.53 43.18 33.52
CA ASN A 103 -9.38 42.79 32.71
C ASN A 103 -9.79 41.87 31.59
N ARG A 104 -9.70 42.39 30.36
CA ARG A 104 -9.89 41.60 29.13
C ARG A 104 -8.54 41.17 28.57
N THR A 105 -8.36 39.88 28.38
CA THR A 105 -7.17 39.36 27.73
C THR A 105 -7.50 39.02 26.30
N GLU A 106 -6.68 39.48 25.35
CA GLU A 106 -6.84 39.19 23.94
C GLU A 106 -5.90 38.05 23.54
N VAL A 107 -6.45 37.06 22.87
CA VAL A 107 -5.69 35.99 22.19
C VAL A 107 -5.55 36.38 20.73
N LYS A 108 -4.33 36.61 20.27
CA LYS A 108 -4.01 37.14 18.93
C LYS A 108 -3.46 36.07 18.02
N SER A 109 -3.66 36.25 16.70
CA SER A 109 -3.09 35.40 15.70
C SER A 109 -1.56 35.52 15.62
N PRO A 110 -0.80 34.45 15.62
CA PRO A 110 0.67 34.47 15.50
C PRO A 110 1.16 34.75 14.07
N PHE A 111 0.33 34.52 13.07
CA PHE A 111 0.63 34.74 11.64
C PHE A 111 -0.66 34.99 10.86
N GLY A 112 -0.54 35.40 9.58
CA GLY A 112 -1.66 35.52 8.67
C GLY A 112 -2.10 34.16 8.15
N GLY A 113 -3.39 33.86 8.20
CA GLY A 113 -3.93 32.58 7.75
C GLY A 113 -5.44 32.51 7.84
N TYR A 114 -6.00 31.35 7.56
CA TYR A 114 -7.45 31.12 7.62
C TYR A 114 -7.81 30.42 8.92
N ILE A 115 -8.94 30.81 9.49
CA ILE A 115 -9.46 30.17 10.70
C ILE A 115 -10.11 28.84 10.32
N GLU A 116 -9.56 27.74 10.80
CA GLU A 116 -10.14 26.40 10.65
C GLU A 116 -11.27 26.18 11.65
N SER A 117 -11.04 26.54 12.91
CA SER A 117 -12.02 26.44 13.97
C SER A 117 -11.81 27.54 15.01
N ILE A 118 -12.88 27.98 15.64
CA ILE A 118 -12.83 28.97 16.70
C ILE A 118 -13.88 28.63 17.76
N VAL A 119 -13.56 28.90 19.01
CA VAL A 119 -14.48 28.69 20.14
C VAL A 119 -15.60 29.73 20.12
N LYS A 120 -16.83 29.30 20.41
CA LYS A 120 -18.00 30.18 20.43
C LYS A 120 -17.99 31.08 21.67
N PRO A 121 -18.54 32.31 21.53
CA PRO A 121 -18.76 33.20 22.70
C PRO A 121 -19.62 32.51 23.75
N GLY A 122 -19.38 32.81 25.00
CA GLY A 122 -20.04 32.22 26.14
C GLY A 122 -19.37 30.93 26.68
N ASN A 123 -18.40 30.38 25.97
CA ASN A 123 -17.64 29.24 26.48
C ASN A 123 -16.56 29.74 27.45
N PHE A 124 -16.32 28.97 28.50
CA PHE A 124 -15.21 29.19 29.41
C PHE A 124 -13.96 28.45 28.92
N LEU A 125 -12.85 29.15 28.84
CA LEU A 125 -11.55 28.57 28.49
C LEU A 125 -10.63 28.61 29.72
N ASP A 126 -10.00 27.46 29.97
CA ASP A 126 -8.90 27.39 30.92
C ASP A 126 -7.58 27.77 30.27
N ARG A 127 -6.63 28.13 31.11
CA ARG A 127 -5.24 28.38 30.63
C ARG A 127 -4.70 27.19 29.88
N GLY A 128 -4.25 27.43 28.63
CA GLY A 128 -3.70 26.39 27.74
C GLY A 128 -4.73 25.71 26.83
N GLN A 129 -6.03 25.98 27.00
CA GLN A 129 -7.06 25.52 26.08
C GLN A 129 -7.00 26.26 24.74
N VAL A 130 -7.42 25.56 23.67
CA VAL A 130 -7.40 26.11 22.32
C VAL A 130 -8.54 27.11 22.15
N CYS A 131 -8.21 28.35 21.76
CA CYS A 131 -9.19 29.36 21.38
C CYS A 131 -9.54 29.26 19.90
N ALA A 132 -8.53 29.13 19.03
CA ALA A 132 -8.74 29.03 17.61
C ALA A 132 -7.62 28.18 16.98
N THR A 133 -7.90 27.54 15.86
CA THR A 133 -6.91 26.88 15.00
C THR A 133 -6.79 27.67 13.72
N ILE A 134 -5.56 28.00 13.32
CA ILE A 134 -5.24 28.75 12.13
C ILE A 134 -4.41 27.87 11.18
N ILE A 135 -4.77 27.89 9.93
CA ILE A 135 -4.07 27.18 8.85
C ILE A 135 -3.55 28.16 7.82
N ASP A 136 -2.38 27.85 7.29
CA ASP A 136 -1.82 28.54 6.15
C ASP A 136 -2.05 27.67 4.92
N LEU A 137 -2.73 28.20 3.91
CA LEU A 137 -3.08 27.47 2.70
C LEU A 137 -2.05 27.66 1.57
N ASP A 138 -1.00 28.41 1.80
CA ASP A 138 0.06 28.66 0.82
C ASP A 138 1.45 28.39 1.46
N PRO A 139 2.19 27.39 1.01
CA PRO A 139 1.88 26.39 -0.03
C PRO A 139 1.06 25.19 0.48
N ILE A 140 0.15 24.69 -0.36
CA ILE A 140 -0.57 23.44 -0.09
C ILE A 140 0.34 22.28 -0.53
N LYS A 141 0.56 21.32 0.36
CA LYS A 141 1.26 20.06 0.05
C LYS A 141 0.26 18.94 -0.25
N PHE A 142 0.62 18.11 -1.22
CA PHE A 142 -0.13 16.93 -1.65
C PHE A 142 0.64 15.65 -1.31
#